data_9e9786a7726af7ce80de5fb90133b57d
#
_entry.id   9e9786a7726af7ce80de5fb90133b57d
#
_cell.length_a   1.000
_cell.length_b   1.000
_cell.length_c   1.000
_cell.angle_alpha   90.00
_cell.angle_beta   90.00
_cell.angle_gamma   90.00
#
_symmetry.space_group_name_H-M   'P 1'
#
loop_
_entity.id
_entity.type
_entity.pdbx_description
1 polymer ?
#
loop_
_entity_poly.entity_id
_entity_poly.type
_entity_poly.pdbx_seq_one_letter_code
_entity_poly.pdbx_strand_id
1 'polypeptide(L)'
;MVRRHPDLRVTGTPLAARAVTMAGCPMTLRETEVVELTTPTGPMRTYVFRPAAPGRYPGILLYSEIFQVTGPIRRTAALLAGHGFVVAVPEIYHEFEPAGTVLPYDTAGADRGNTLKTTKTLSAYDDDARAVLALLKSAPFCTGKLGTLGICIGGHLAFRAAMNPEVLAATCFYATDIHKRGLGCGMNDDSLDRIPEIRGELLMIWGRQDPHVPLAGRQKIHAALDAAGTCFTWHEFNGAHAFLRDEGYRYDPELAMISYGLALALFRRKLGEGDLMPEKSATAAESRH
;
A
#
# COMPACT_ATOMS: atom_id res chain seq x y z
N MET A 1 18.36 71.44 -5.29
CA MET A 1 19.69 70.80 -5.05
C MET A 1 19.38 69.32 -4.81
N VAL A 2 19.52 68.51 -5.87
CA VAL A 2 19.28 67.02 -5.80
C VAL A 2 20.64 66.38 -5.68
N ARG A 3 20.91 65.71 -4.58
CA ARG A 3 22.13 64.94 -4.37
C ARG A 3 21.99 63.60 -5.12
N ARG A 4 22.93 63.38 -6.07
CA ARG A 4 23.11 62.12 -6.77
C ARG A 4 23.87 61.18 -5.84
N HIS A 5 23.34 59.93 -5.66
CA HIS A 5 24.02 58.82 -5.02
C HIS A 5 25.06 58.22 -5.99
N PRO A 6 26.21 57.76 -5.50
CA PRO A 6 27.24 57.15 -6.35
C PRO A 6 26.83 55.73 -6.74
N ASP A 7 27.10 55.39 -8.01
CA ASP A 7 26.93 54.06 -8.60
C ASP A 7 27.82 53.02 -7.89
N LEU A 8 27.21 52.06 -7.23
CA LEU A 8 27.88 50.84 -6.77
C LEU A 8 27.99 49.87 -7.95
N ARG A 9 29.16 49.84 -8.59
CA ARG A 9 29.52 48.77 -9.53
C ARG A 9 29.84 47.51 -8.73
N VAL A 10 28.95 46.54 -8.76
CA VAL A 10 29.20 45.18 -8.27
C VAL A 10 30.01 44.46 -9.34
N THR A 11 31.32 44.38 -9.18
CA THR A 11 32.17 43.48 -9.94
C THR A 11 32.10 42.09 -9.30
N GLY A 12 31.03 41.36 -9.61
CA GLY A 12 30.89 39.96 -9.24
C GLY A 12 31.31 39.10 -10.40
N THR A 13 32.39 38.32 -10.21
CA THR A 13 32.70 37.18 -11.07
C THR A 13 31.48 36.31 -11.20
N PRO A 14 31.04 35.89 -12.40
CA PRO A 14 29.90 35.01 -12.52
C PRO A 14 30.20 33.71 -11.78
N LEU A 15 29.45 33.42 -10.73
CA LEU A 15 29.43 32.09 -10.16
C LEU A 15 29.09 31.13 -11.32
N ALA A 16 30.08 30.36 -11.74
CA ALA A 16 29.83 29.23 -12.61
C ALA A 16 28.76 28.38 -11.93
N ALA A 17 27.60 28.34 -12.54
CA ALA A 17 26.52 27.42 -12.10
C ALA A 17 27.12 26.01 -12.21
N ARG A 18 27.60 25.49 -11.08
CA ARG A 18 27.86 24.06 -10.96
C ARG A 18 26.54 23.41 -11.29
N ALA A 19 26.48 22.75 -12.43
CA ALA A 19 25.41 21.81 -12.72
C ALA A 19 25.41 20.83 -11.55
N VAL A 20 24.50 21.04 -10.61
CA VAL A 20 24.12 20.01 -9.65
C VAL A 20 23.48 18.94 -10.50
N THR A 21 24.31 17.99 -10.91
CA THR A 21 23.78 16.71 -11.39
C THR A 21 22.89 16.23 -10.25
N MET A 22 21.60 16.30 -10.45
CA MET A 22 20.58 15.72 -9.59
C MET A 22 20.76 14.19 -9.65
N ALA A 23 21.84 13.71 -9.01
CA ALA A 23 21.99 12.32 -8.62
C ALA A 23 20.96 12.08 -7.51
N GLY A 24 19.80 11.70 -7.88
CA GLY A 24 18.61 11.58 -7.03
C GLY A 24 17.42 11.99 -7.84
N CYS A 25 17.28 11.42 -9.04
CA CYS A 25 16.04 11.55 -9.77
C CYS A 25 14.94 10.97 -8.85
N PRO A 26 13.95 11.79 -8.45
CA PRO A 26 12.82 11.27 -7.71
C PRO A 26 12.22 10.14 -8.54
N MET A 27 11.81 9.10 -7.88
CA MET A 27 11.45 7.84 -8.48
C MET A 27 10.39 7.99 -9.56
N THR A 28 10.84 8.09 -10.80
CA THR A 28 9.98 7.87 -11.94
C THR A 28 9.48 6.43 -11.83
N LEU A 29 8.19 6.24 -12.01
CA LEU A 29 7.60 4.92 -11.99
C LEU A 29 7.76 4.26 -13.35
N ARG A 30 7.92 2.95 -13.35
CA ARG A 30 7.73 2.15 -14.56
C ARG A 30 6.26 2.13 -14.95
N GLU A 31 6.01 1.86 -16.22
CA GLU A 31 4.68 1.46 -16.65
C GLU A 31 4.20 0.27 -15.80
N THR A 32 2.92 0.26 -15.46
CA THR A 32 2.34 -0.79 -14.60
C THR A 32 2.47 -2.15 -15.28
N GLU A 33 3.15 -3.06 -14.64
CA GLU A 33 3.29 -4.44 -15.10
C GLU A 33 2.08 -5.25 -14.63
N VAL A 34 1.67 -6.22 -15.44
CA VAL A 34 0.58 -7.16 -15.11
C VAL A 34 1.17 -8.57 -15.08
N VAL A 35 0.92 -9.27 -14.00
CA VAL A 35 1.36 -10.65 -13.79
C VAL A 35 0.13 -11.51 -13.48
N GLU A 36 0.02 -12.66 -14.16
CA GLU A 36 -0.98 -13.67 -13.83
C GLU A 36 -0.35 -14.68 -12.86
N LEU A 37 -0.91 -14.77 -11.66
CA LEU A 37 -0.48 -15.74 -10.65
C LEU A 37 -1.40 -16.96 -10.66
N THR A 38 -0.82 -18.13 -10.54
CA THR A 38 -1.59 -19.36 -10.33
C THR A 38 -1.96 -19.50 -8.85
N THR A 39 -3.24 -19.62 -8.57
CA THR A 39 -3.78 -19.91 -7.24
C THR A 39 -4.59 -21.22 -7.27
N PRO A 40 -4.91 -21.83 -6.12
CA PRO A 40 -5.76 -23.02 -6.09
C PRO A 40 -7.15 -22.81 -6.71
N THR A 41 -7.64 -21.57 -6.75
CA THR A 41 -8.97 -21.21 -7.25
C THR A 41 -8.94 -20.61 -8.66
N GLY A 42 -7.78 -20.56 -9.30
CA GLY A 42 -7.63 -20.11 -10.68
C GLY A 42 -6.56 -19.04 -10.87
N PRO A 43 -6.42 -18.51 -12.09
CA PRO A 43 -5.47 -17.45 -12.39
C PRO A 43 -5.91 -16.14 -11.74
N MET A 44 -4.98 -15.49 -11.05
CA MET A 44 -5.19 -14.21 -10.38
C MET A 44 -4.35 -13.12 -11.02
N ARG A 45 -5.00 -12.14 -11.65
CA ARG A 45 -4.31 -10.97 -12.16
C ARG A 45 -3.81 -10.10 -11.02
N THR A 46 -2.53 -9.72 -11.10
CA THR A 46 -1.86 -8.86 -10.12
C THR A 46 -1.12 -7.74 -10.84
N TYR A 47 -1.36 -6.51 -10.42
CA TYR A 47 -0.69 -5.33 -10.95
C TYR A 47 0.55 -5.01 -10.12
N VAL A 48 1.69 -4.78 -10.78
CA VAL A 48 2.95 -4.46 -10.11
C VAL A 48 3.38 -3.04 -10.45
N PHE A 49 3.52 -2.22 -9.41
CA PHE A 49 4.01 -0.84 -9.48
C PHE A 49 5.39 -0.81 -8.85
N ARG A 50 6.36 -0.17 -9.51
CA ARG A 50 7.72 -0.07 -8.96
C ARG A 50 8.49 1.12 -9.51
N PRO A 51 9.56 1.57 -8.82
CA PRO A 51 10.45 2.59 -9.33
C PRO A 51 11.06 2.20 -10.68
N ALA A 52 11.30 3.20 -11.54
CA ALA A 52 12.01 3.00 -12.81
C ALA A 52 13.51 2.83 -12.60
N ALA A 53 14.06 3.45 -11.55
CA ALA A 53 15.48 3.34 -11.23
C ALA A 53 15.88 1.88 -10.98
N PRO A 54 17.01 1.42 -11.54
CA PRO A 54 17.52 0.10 -11.26
C PRO A 54 17.83 -0.08 -9.78
N GLY A 55 17.34 -1.16 -9.18
CA GLY A 55 17.54 -1.41 -7.77
C GLY A 55 16.67 -2.55 -7.26
N ARG A 56 16.82 -2.84 -5.97
CA ARG A 56 15.94 -3.74 -5.22
C ARG A 56 15.23 -2.92 -4.15
N TYR A 57 13.93 -3.09 -4.05
CA TYR A 57 13.09 -2.31 -3.16
C TYR A 57 12.25 -3.22 -2.26
N PRO A 58 11.89 -2.79 -1.05
CA PRO A 58 10.97 -3.56 -0.21
C PRO A 58 9.62 -3.77 -0.90
N GLY A 59 9.01 -4.94 -0.66
CA GLY A 59 7.74 -5.32 -1.26
C GLY A 59 6.54 -5.01 -0.39
N ILE A 60 5.46 -4.49 -0.98
CA ILE A 60 4.17 -4.26 -0.33
C ILE A 60 3.08 -4.99 -1.10
N LEU A 61 2.34 -5.87 -0.42
CA LEU A 61 1.08 -6.40 -0.90
C LEU A 61 -0.01 -5.39 -0.54
N LEU A 62 -0.59 -4.74 -1.55
CA LEU A 62 -1.66 -3.75 -1.39
C LEU A 62 -3.02 -4.37 -1.74
N TYR A 63 -3.93 -4.37 -0.77
CA TYR A 63 -5.31 -4.81 -0.95
C TYR A 63 -6.27 -3.65 -1.19
N SER A 64 -7.13 -3.84 -2.19
CA SER A 64 -8.17 -2.90 -2.58
C SER A 64 -9.38 -2.93 -1.64
N GLU A 65 -10.27 -1.96 -1.84
CA GLU A 65 -11.65 -2.00 -1.33
C GLU A 65 -12.47 -3.10 -2.04
N ILE A 66 -13.76 -3.26 -1.67
CA ILE A 66 -14.70 -4.19 -2.33
C ILE A 66 -14.89 -3.93 -3.83
N PHE A 67 -14.40 -2.81 -4.38
CA PHE A 67 -14.57 -2.39 -5.76
C PHE A 67 -13.43 -2.83 -6.68
N GLN A 68 -12.49 -3.64 -6.19
CA GLN A 68 -11.30 -4.10 -6.89
C GLN A 68 -10.29 -2.97 -7.17
N VAL A 69 -9.49 -3.09 -8.24
CA VAL A 69 -8.33 -2.23 -8.51
C VAL A 69 -8.75 -0.94 -9.23
N THR A 70 -9.48 -0.11 -8.50
CA THR A 70 -10.00 1.20 -8.94
C THR A 70 -8.91 2.24 -9.16
N GLY A 71 -9.30 3.42 -9.69
CA GLY A 71 -8.40 4.59 -9.83
C GLY A 71 -7.70 4.99 -8.53
N PRO A 72 -8.43 5.20 -7.42
CA PRO A 72 -7.83 5.48 -6.11
C PRO A 72 -6.81 4.43 -5.65
N ILE A 73 -7.10 3.15 -5.83
CA ILE A 73 -6.16 2.08 -5.47
C ILE A 73 -4.88 2.13 -6.32
N ARG A 74 -5.01 2.38 -7.63
CA ARG A 74 -3.85 2.55 -8.53
C ARG A 74 -3.00 3.76 -8.13
N ARG A 75 -3.63 4.88 -7.73
CA ARG A 75 -2.90 6.07 -7.24
C ARG A 75 -2.20 5.81 -5.90
N THR A 76 -2.84 5.07 -4.99
CA THR A 76 -2.19 4.60 -3.76
C THR A 76 -0.97 3.72 -4.05
N ALA A 77 -1.09 2.77 -4.98
CA ALA A 77 0.03 1.93 -5.40
C ALA A 77 1.17 2.75 -6.00
N ALA A 78 0.84 3.71 -6.88
CA ALA A 78 1.81 4.60 -7.49
C ALA A 78 2.50 5.51 -6.45
N LEU A 79 1.76 6.03 -5.46
CA LEU A 79 2.31 6.80 -4.36
C LEU A 79 3.35 5.98 -3.60
N LEU A 80 3.01 4.76 -3.17
CA LEU A 80 3.94 3.89 -2.45
C LEU A 80 5.16 3.54 -3.30
N ALA A 81 4.97 3.23 -4.58
CA ALA A 81 6.08 2.95 -5.50
C ALA A 81 6.97 4.19 -5.69
N GLY A 82 6.40 5.40 -5.77
CA GLY A 82 7.13 6.66 -5.78
C GLY A 82 7.95 6.92 -4.51
N HIS A 83 7.64 6.25 -3.43
CA HIS A 83 8.39 6.27 -2.17
C HIS A 83 9.41 5.12 -2.03
N GLY A 84 9.65 4.34 -3.09
CA GLY A 84 10.69 3.32 -3.11
C GLY A 84 10.24 1.93 -2.70
N PHE A 85 9.01 1.57 -3.02
CA PHE A 85 8.49 0.23 -2.78
C PHE A 85 8.11 -0.47 -4.08
N VAL A 86 8.20 -1.79 -4.10
CA VAL A 86 7.52 -2.63 -5.09
C VAL A 86 6.15 -2.95 -4.55
N VAL A 87 5.10 -2.57 -5.27
CA VAL A 87 3.72 -2.74 -4.81
C VAL A 87 2.98 -3.70 -5.73
N ALA A 88 2.52 -4.80 -5.16
CA ALA A 88 1.70 -5.78 -5.87
C ALA A 88 0.23 -5.65 -5.42
N VAL A 89 -0.68 -5.52 -6.39
CA VAL A 89 -2.11 -5.29 -6.16
C VAL A 89 -2.90 -6.39 -6.86
N PRO A 90 -3.36 -7.43 -6.15
CA PRO A 90 -4.15 -8.52 -6.74
C PRO A 90 -5.60 -8.11 -6.98
N GLU A 91 -6.22 -8.74 -7.98
CA GLU A 91 -7.67 -8.73 -8.14
C GLU A 91 -8.30 -9.76 -7.18
N ILE A 92 -8.81 -9.28 -6.06
CA ILE A 92 -9.26 -10.14 -4.94
C ILE A 92 -10.49 -11.01 -5.27
N TYR A 93 -11.19 -10.73 -6.37
CA TYR A 93 -12.38 -11.48 -6.81
C TYR A 93 -12.16 -12.20 -8.14
N HIS A 94 -10.92 -12.58 -8.45
CA HIS A 94 -10.53 -13.24 -9.71
C HIS A 94 -11.28 -14.54 -10.01
N GLU A 95 -11.86 -15.19 -8.99
CA GLU A 95 -12.65 -16.41 -9.13
C GLU A 95 -14.04 -16.15 -9.73
N PHE A 96 -14.55 -14.93 -9.58
CA PHE A 96 -15.95 -14.59 -9.85
C PHE A 96 -16.14 -13.51 -10.90
N GLU A 97 -15.11 -12.72 -11.14
CA GLU A 97 -15.15 -11.60 -12.06
C GLU A 97 -14.12 -11.79 -13.18
N PRO A 98 -14.44 -11.40 -14.41
CA PRO A 98 -13.45 -11.35 -15.48
C PRO A 98 -12.25 -10.49 -15.10
N ALA A 99 -11.06 -10.91 -15.52
CA ALA A 99 -9.84 -10.18 -15.25
C ALA A 99 -9.90 -8.73 -15.79
N GLY A 100 -9.52 -7.77 -14.96
CA GLY A 100 -9.62 -6.34 -15.25
C GLY A 100 -10.93 -5.69 -14.80
N THR A 101 -11.86 -6.44 -14.21
CA THR A 101 -13.14 -5.90 -13.74
C THR A 101 -12.91 -4.93 -12.59
N VAL A 102 -13.51 -3.74 -12.70
CA VAL A 102 -13.62 -2.74 -11.62
C VAL A 102 -15.10 -2.51 -11.36
N LEU A 103 -15.51 -2.67 -10.12
CA LEU A 103 -16.89 -2.42 -9.71
C LEU A 103 -17.09 -0.91 -9.53
N PRO A 104 -18.25 -0.35 -9.98
CA PRO A 104 -18.50 1.08 -9.85
C PRO A 104 -18.74 1.51 -8.40
N TYR A 105 -18.45 2.78 -8.10
CA TYR A 105 -18.71 3.38 -6.78
C TYR A 105 -20.19 3.81 -6.63
N ASP A 106 -21.09 2.86 -6.87
CA ASP A 106 -22.54 3.04 -6.69
C ASP A 106 -23.14 1.88 -5.85
N THR A 107 -24.45 1.89 -5.70
CA THR A 107 -25.16 0.85 -4.93
C THR A 107 -24.98 -0.54 -5.55
N ALA A 108 -25.05 -0.66 -6.87
CA ALA A 108 -24.92 -1.96 -7.55
C ALA A 108 -23.52 -2.56 -7.37
N GLY A 109 -22.47 -1.72 -7.53
CA GLY A 109 -21.10 -2.15 -7.29
C GLY A 109 -20.83 -2.49 -5.82
N ALA A 110 -21.40 -1.72 -4.89
CA ALA A 110 -21.29 -2.01 -3.46
C ALA A 110 -21.96 -3.34 -3.09
N ASP A 111 -23.17 -3.59 -3.60
CA ASP A 111 -23.91 -4.83 -3.37
C ASP A 111 -23.17 -6.04 -3.96
N ARG A 112 -22.67 -5.88 -5.20
CA ARG A 112 -21.85 -6.92 -5.83
C ARG A 112 -20.59 -7.22 -5.02
N GLY A 113 -19.81 -6.19 -4.64
CA GLY A 113 -18.60 -6.36 -3.86
C GLY A 113 -18.84 -6.97 -2.49
N ASN A 114 -19.94 -6.61 -1.79
CA ASN A 114 -20.32 -7.22 -0.54
C ASN A 114 -20.74 -8.68 -0.70
N THR A 115 -21.44 -9.03 -1.79
CA THR A 115 -21.76 -10.41 -2.13
C THR A 115 -20.51 -11.24 -2.34
N LEU A 116 -19.59 -10.75 -3.17
CA LEU A 116 -18.33 -11.44 -3.47
C LEU A 116 -17.48 -11.65 -2.22
N LYS A 117 -17.41 -10.63 -1.36
CA LYS A 117 -16.70 -10.69 -0.08
C LYS A 117 -17.12 -11.89 0.78
N THR A 118 -18.40 -12.22 0.79
CA THR A 118 -18.96 -13.29 1.60
C THR A 118 -19.18 -14.60 0.83
N THR A 119 -18.92 -14.61 -0.49
CA THR A 119 -18.93 -15.81 -1.32
C THR A 119 -17.56 -16.51 -1.32
N LYS A 120 -16.48 -15.75 -1.39
CA LYS A 120 -15.10 -16.26 -1.38
C LYS A 120 -14.77 -16.94 -0.04
N THR A 121 -14.03 -18.05 -0.10
CA THR A 121 -13.63 -18.76 1.12
C THR A 121 -12.44 -18.07 1.81
N LEU A 122 -12.30 -18.27 3.13
CA LEU A 122 -11.14 -17.73 3.86
C LEU A 122 -9.83 -18.33 3.36
N SER A 123 -9.82 -19.64 3.05
CA SER A 123 -8.65 -20.32 2.51
C SER A 123 -8.21 -19.71 1.18
N ALA A 124 -9.15 -19.34 0.29
CA ALA A 124 -8.83 -18.69 -0.98
C ALA A 124 -8.17 -17.31 -0.78
N TYR A 125 -8.66 -16.50 0.17
CA TYR A 125 -8.00 -15.25 0.53
C TYR A 125 -6.57 -15.46 1.07
N ASP A 126 -6.38 -16.47 1.91
CA ASP A 126 -5.07 -16.78 2.48
C ASP A 126 -4.10 -17.37 1.42
N ASP A 127 -4.61 -18.17 0.47
CA ASP A 127 -3.84 -18.70 -0.66
C ASP A 127 -3.39 -17.58 -1.60
N ASP A 128 -4.28 -16.66 -1.93
CA ASP A 128 -3.97 -15.48 -2.74
C ASP A 128 -2.88 -14.63 -2.08
N ALA A 129 -2.98 -14.40 -0.76
CA ALA A 129 -1.96 -13.69 -0.01
C ALA A 129 -0.58 -14.36 -0.17
N ARG A 130 -0.52 -15.68 0.02
CA ARG A 130 0.71 -16.46 -0.13
C ARG A 130 1.29 -16.38 -1.54
N ALA A 131 0.44 -16.43 -2.56
CA ALA A 131 0.88 -16.33 -3.95
C ALA A 131 1.54 -14.98 -4.26
N VAL A 132 0.94 -13.86 -3.80
CA VAL A 132 1.51 -12.53 -4.01
C VAL A 132 2.77 -12.31 -3.17
N LEU A 133 2.81 -12.77 -1.93
CA LEU A 133 4.00 -12.68 -1.08
C LEU A 133 5.16 -13.48 -1.68
N ALA A 134 4.89 -14.65 -2.25
CA ALA A 134 5.89 -15.48 -2.95
C ALA A 134 6.42 -14.77 -4.23
N LEU A 135 5.53 -14.14 -5.01
CA LEU A 135 5.93 -13.29 -6.15
C LEU A 135 6.91 -12.20 -5.70
N LEU A 136 6.52 -11.40 -4.69
CA LEU A 136 7.35 -10.32 -4.19
C LEU A 136 8.70 -10.82 -3.65
N LYS A 137 8.68 -11.93 -2.90
CA LYS A 137 9.88 -12.52 -2.31
C LYS A 137 10.89 -13.00 -3.35
N SER A 138 10.41 -13.55 -4.47
CA SER A 138 11.24 -14.11 -5.55
C SER A 138 11.63 -13.08 -6.61
N ALA A 139 10.96 -11.92 -6.67
CA ALA A 139 11.21 -10.92 -7.70
C ALA A 139 12.64 -10.34 -7.60
N PRO A 140 13.40 -10.29 -8.70
CA PRO A 140 14.81 -9.86 -8.68
C PRO A 140 14.95 -8.36 -8.30
N PHE A 141 13.90 -7.59 -8.43
CA PHE A 141 13.83 -6.17 -8.08
C PHE A 141 13.26 -5.93 -6.67
N CYS A 142 13.00 -7.00 -5.90
CA CYS A 142 12.53 -6.91 -4.51
C CYS A 142 13.63 -7.35 -3.54
N THR A 143 13.74 -6.66 -2.39
CA THR A 143 14.69 -7.03 -1.33
C THR A 143 14.29 -8.29 -0.57
N GLY A 144 13.04 -8.73 -0.72
CA GLY A 144 12.44 -9.81 0.06
C GLY A 144 11.94 -9.39 1.45
N LYS A 145 12.11 -8.12 1.86
CA LYS A 145 11.46 -7.56 3.05
C LYS A 145 10.05 -7.15 2.69
N LEU A 146 9.06 -7.74 3.35
CA LEU A 146 7.67 -7.67 2.94
C LEU A 146 6.78 -6.96 3.97
N GLY A 147 5.87 -6.16 3.46
CA GLY A 147 4.78 -5.54 4.21
C GLY A 147 3.46 -5.70 3.51
N THR A 148 2.38 -5.39 4.22
CA THR A 148 1.04 -5.37 3.66
C THR A 148 0.35 -4.04 3.94
N LEU A 149 -0.49 -3.59 3.02
CA LEU A 149 -1.35 -2.43 3.21
C LEU A 149 -2.72 -2.74 2.66
N GLY A 150 -3.76 -2.31 3.33
CA GLY A 150 -5.10 -2.52 2.81
C GLY A 150 -6.11 -1.48 3.28
N ILE A 151 -7.15 -1.34 2.48
CA ILE A 151 -8.15 -0.29 2.61
C ILE A 151 -9.54 -0.93 2.66
N CYS A 152 -10.36 -0.62 3.68
CA CYS A 152 -11.70 -1.19 3.89
C CYS A 152 -11.63 -2.71 4.13
N ILE A 153 -12.27 -3.55 3.32
CA ILE A 153 -12.06 -5.00 3.34
C ILE A 153 -10.58 -5.34 3.16
N GLY A 154 -9.89 -4.61 2.28
CA GLY A 154 -8.46 -4.77 2.09
C GLY A 154 -7.67 -4.57 3.38
N GLY A 155 -8.11 -3.69 4.28
CA GLY A 155 -7.53 -3.55 5.61
C GLY A 155 -7.63 -4.84 6.44
N HIS A 156 -8.76 -5.55 6.34
CA HIS A 156 -8.92 -6.87 6.96
C HIS A 156 -8.02 -7.92 6.28
N LEU A 157 -7.94 -7.89 4.94
CA LEU A 157 -7.06 -8.80 4.20
C LEU A 157 -5.58 -8.56 4.51
N ALA A 158 -5.15 -7.30 4.65
CA ALA A 158 -3.81 -6.96 5.07
C ALA A 158 -3.49 -7.43 6.50
N PHE A 159 -4.49 -7.34 7.40
CA PHE A 159 -4.42 -7.89 8.75
C PHE A 159 -4.24 -9.42 8.73
N ARG A 160 -5.00 -10.14 7.90
CA ARG A 160 -4.85 -11.59 7.73
C ARG A 160 -3.50 -11.96 7.08
N ALA A 161 -3.09 -11.23 6.05
CA ALA A 161 -1.81 -11.46 5.40
C ALA A 161 -0.62 -11.24 6.36
N ALA A 162 -0.77 -10.38 7.39
CA ALA A 162 0.22 -10.20 8.45
C ALA A 162 0.45 -11.44 9.34
N MET A 163 -0.41 -12.43 9.27
CA MET A 163 -0.22 -13.74 9.95
C MET A 163 0.84 -14.61 9.25
N ASN A 164 1.24 -14.26 8.02
CA ASN A 164 2.39 -14.91 7.38
C ASN A 164 3.68 -14.42 8.03
N PRO A 165 4.57 -15.32 8.46
CA PRO A 165 5.74 -14.97 9.29
C PRO A 165 6.77 -14.07 8.58
N GLU A 166 6.74 -13.97 7.26
CA GLU A 166 7.59 -13.10 6.46
C GLU A 166 7.09 -11.64 6.38
N VAL A 167 5.87 -11.34 6.83
CA VAL A 167 5.34 -9.98 6.84
C VAL A 167 5.84 -9.25 8.07
N LEU A 168 6.69 -8.25 7.85
CA LEU A 168 7.35 -7.49 8.92
C LEU A 168 6.55 -6.29 9.40
N ALA A 169 5.61 -5.80 8.57
CA ALA A 169 4.76 -4.66 8.88
C ALA A 169 3.44 -4.73 8.11
N ALA A 170 2.35 -4.32 8.73
CA ALA A 170 1.06 -4.20 8.07
C ALA A 170 0.36 -2.89 8.44
N THR A 171 -0.22 -2.21 7.44
CA THR A 171 -1.06 -1.03 7.64
C THR A 171 -2.50 -1.36 7.24
N CYS A 172 -3.41 -1.16 8.16
CA CYS A 172 -4.82 -1.49 8.00
C CYS A 172 -5.66 -0.22 8.14
N PHE A 173 -6.15 0.30 7.01
CA PHE A 173 -7.00 1.48 7.00
C PHE A 173 -8.47 1.08 7.12
N TYR A 174 -9.13 1.56 8.16
CA TYR A 174 -10.54 1.32 8.49
C TYR A 174 -11.01 -0.08 8.12
N ALA A 175 -10.24 -1.09 8.59
CA ALA A 175 -10.41 -2.51 8.30
C ALA A 175 -11.79 -3.01 8.74
N THR A 176 -12.64 -3.36 7.77
CA THR A 176 -14.00 -3.78 8.06
C THR A 176 -14.07 -5.23 8.54
N ASP A 177 -15.15 -5.54 9.22
CA ASP A 177 -15.60 -6.91 9.52
C ASP A 177 -14.78 -7.73 10.53
N ILE A 178 -13.56 -7.34 10.92
CA ILE A 178 -12.74 -8.07 11.91
C ILE A 178 -13.52 -8.29 13.22
N HIS A 179 -14.15 -7.23 13.76
CA HIS A 179 -14.84 -7.27 15.05
C HIS A 179 -16.06 -8.18 15.07
N LYS A 180 -16.70 -8.40 13.93
CA LYS A 180 -17.93 -9.22 13.80
C LYS A 180 -17.67 -10.55 13.09
N ARG A 181 -16.41 -10.87 12.74
CA ARG A 181 -16.04 -12.09 12.02
C ARG A 181 -16.77 -12.24 10.68
N GLY A 182 -16.90 -11.12 9.94
CA GLY A 182 -17.78 -11.03 8.77
C GLY A 182 -17.10 -11.24 7.42
N LEU A 183 -15.90 -11.81 7.39
CA LEU A 183 -15.18 -12.07 6.15
C LEU A 183 -15.41 -13.52 5.68
N GLY A 184 -15.53 -13.66 4.36
CA GLY A 184 -15.58 -14.96 3.69
C GLY A 184 -16.90 -15.71 3.83
N CYS A 185 -16.97 -16.86 3.17
CA CYS A 185 -18.12 -17.74 3.18
C CYS A 185 -18.44 -18.19 4.62
N GLY A 186 -19.70 -18.03 5.01
CA GLY A 186 -20.17 -18.35 6.36
C GLY A 186 -20.06 -17.21 7.37
N MET A 187 -19.36 -16.11 7.06
CA MET A 187 -19.21 -14.92 7.92
C MET A 187 -18.86 -15.27 9.38
N ASN A 188 -17.87 -16.13 9.54
CA ASN A 188 -17.36 -16.63 10.82
C ASN A 188 -15.84 -16.71 10.83
N ASP A 189 -15.16 -15.72 10.22
CA ASP A 189 -13.71 -15.71 10.11
C ASP A 189 -13.00 -15.81 11.47
N ASP A 190 -11.79 -16.35 11.44
CA ASP A 190 -10.95 -16.63 12.59
C ASP A 190 -9.89 -15.56 12.86
N SER A 191 -10.00 -14.38 12.23
CA SER A 191 -8.97 -13.34 12.26
C SER A 191 -8.61 -12.88 13.68
N LEU A 192 -9.60 -12.76 14.57
CA LEU A 192 -9.36 -12.41 15.97
C LEU A 192 -8.65 -13.52 16.75
N ASP A 193 -8.90 -14.78 16.43
CA ASP A 193 -8.32 -15.92 17.14
C ASP A 193 -6.85 -16.13 16.71
N ARG A 194 -6.53 -15.74 15.47
CA ARG A 194 -5.20 -15.91 14.88
C ARG A 194 -4.27 -14.71 15.07
N ILE A 195 -4.69 -13.69 15.83
CA ILE A 195 -3.82 -12.55 16.18
C ILE A 195 -2.43 -12.99 16.71
N PRO A 196 -2.29 -14.03 17.53
CA PRO A 196 -0.98 -14.49 18.01
C PRO A 196 -0.01 -14.96 16.92
N GLU A 197 -0.48 -15.20 15.69
CA GLU A 197 0.38 -15.55 14.55
C GLU A 197 1.07 -14.32 13.96
N ILE A 198 0.59 -13.10 14.23
CA ILE A 198 1.15 -11.84 13.72
C ILE A 198 2.45 -11.54 14.46
N ARG A 199 3.57 -11.58 13.73
CA ARG A 199 4.92 -11.34 14.27
C ARG A 199 5.45 -9.95 13.92
N GLY A 200 4.93 -9.36 12.86
CA GLY A 200 5.25 -8.01 12.43
C GLY A 200 4.57 -6.94 13.26
N GLU A 201 4.87 -5.69 12.94
CA GLU A 201 4.21 -4.55 13.57
C GLU A 201 2.97 -4.13 12.77
N LEU A 202 1.86 -3.87 13.47
CA LEU A 202 0.63 -3.37 12.88
C LEU A 202 0.50 -1.85 13.04
N LEU A 203 -0.02 -1.19 12.02
CA LEU A 203 -0.55 0.16 12.08
C LEU A 203 -2.05 0.10 11.77
N MET A 204 -2.87 0.39 12.78
CA MET A 204 -4.33 0.35 12.69
C MET A 204 -4.85 1.79 12.67
N ILE A 205 -5.52 2.19 11.57
CA ILE A 205 -6.03 3.55 11.38
C ILE A 205 -7.53 3.52 11.12
N TRP A 206 -8.28 4.34 11.88
CA TRP A 206 -9.74 4.32 11.90
C TRP A 206 -10.34 5.70 11.74
N GLY A 207 -11.53 5.76 11.12
CA GLY A 207 -12.42 6.90 11.19
C GLY A 207 -13.40 6.76 12.35
N ARG A 208 -13.53 7.79 13.21
CA ARG A 208 -14.47 7.76 14.33
C ARG A 208 -15.93 7.86 13.88
N GLN A 209 -16.18 8.39 12.69
CA GLN A 209 -17.49 8.51 12.08
C GLN A 209 -17.82 7.31 11.15
N ASP A 210 -17.00 6.26 11.19
CA ASP A 210 -17.20 5.07 10.35
C ASP A 210 -18.31 4.17 10.90
N PRO A 211 -19.45 4.01 10.20
CA PRO A 211 -20.53 3.14 10.64
C PRO A 211 -20.20 1.65 10.48
N HIS A 212 -19.21 1.30 9.64
CA HIS A 212 -18.83 -0.09 9.39
C HIS A 212 -17.98 -0.67 10.52
N VAL A 213 -17.26 0.19 11.27
CA VAL A 213 -16.46 -0.22 12.42
C VAL A 213 -16.79 0.70 13.62
N PRO A 214 -17.92 0.49 14.29
CA PRO A 214 -18.35 1.33 15.41
C PRO A 214 -17.38 1.23 16.60
N LEU A 215 -17.50 2.16 17.56
CA LEU A 215 -16.61 2.24 18.72
C LEU A 215 -16.45 0.88 19.43
N ALA A 216 -17.54 0.16 19.70
CA ALA A 216 -17.47 -1.15 20.34
C ALA A 216 -16.69 -2.19 19.51
N GLY A 217 -16.78 -2.10 18.17
CA GLY A 217 -16.01 -2.93 17.26
C GLY A 217 -14.51 -2.62 17.32
N ARG A 218 -14.14 -1.34 17.32
CA ARG A 218 -12.75 -0.91 17.47
C ARG A 218 -12.17 -1.32 18.82
N GLN A 219 -12.92 -1.13 19.90
CA GLN A 219 -12.52 -1.56 21.25
C GLN A 219 -12.29 -3.06 21.34
N LYS A 220 -13.14 -3.87 20.70
CA LYS A 220 -12.98 -5.34 20.66
C LYS A 220 -11.67 -5.74 19.95
N ILE A 221 -11.36 -5.12 18.81
CA ILE A 221 -10.12 -5.40 18.09
C ILE A 221 -8.91 -4.97 18.94
N HIS A 222 -8.94 -3.76 19.49
CA HIS A 222 -7.86 -3.23 20.32
C HIS A 222 -7.56 -4.14 21.52
N ALA A 223 -8.61 -4.52 22.28
CA ALA A 223 -8.46 -5.42 23.40
C ALA A 223 -7.90 -6.81 23.01
N ALA A 224 -8.27 -7.32 21.83
CA ALA A 224 -7.72 -8.59 21.35
C ALA A 224 -6.24 -8.49 20.97
N LEU A 225 -5.80 -7.37 20.36
CA LEU A 225 -4.39 -7.10 20.06
C LEU A 225 -3.56 -6.96 21.34
N ASP A 226 -4.06 -6.23 22.34
CA ASP A 226 -3.40 -6.09 23.66
C ASP A 226 -3.28 -7.43 24.36
N ALA A 227 -4.37 -8.22 24.40
CA ALA A 227 -4.37 -9.53 25.05
C ALA A 227 -3.39 -10.51 24.40
N ALA A 228 -3.17 -10.40 23.09
CA ALA A 228 -2.19 -11.21 22.35
C ALA A 228 -0.74 -10.70 22.47
N GLY A 229 -0.52 -9.53 23.08
CA GLY A 229 0.80 -8.89 23.15
C GLY A 229 1.36 -8.47 21.79
N THR A 230 0.48 -8.22 20.81
CA THR A 230 0.89 -7.83 19.46
C THR A 230 1.53 -6.45 19.46
N CYS A 231 2.61 -6.26 18.69
CA CYS A 231 3.21 -4.95 18.49
C CYS A 231 2.33 -4.14 17.51
N PHE A 232 1.69 -3.08 17.99
CA PHE A 232 0.85 -2.25 17.12
C PHE A 232 0.84 -0.78 17.52
N THR A 233 0.51 0.07 16.54
CA THR A 233 0.19 1.48 16.70
C THR A 233 -1.27 1.70 16.29
N TRP A 234 -1.99 2.54 17.03
CA TRP A 234 -3.42 2.76 16.85
C TRP A 234 -3.74 4.24 16.70
N HIS A 235 -4.47 4.59 15.65
CA HIS A 235 -4.97 5.95 15.42
C HIS A 235 -6.46 5.96 15.15
N GLU A 236 -7.17 6.88 15.76
CA GLU A 236 -8.57 7.18 15.50
C GLU A 236 -8.72 8.66 15.13
N PHE A 237 -9.00 8.92 13.87
CA PHE A 237 -9.24 10.26 13.36
C PHE A 237 -10.72 10.60 13.34
N ASN A 238 -11.05 11.89 13.38
CA ASN A 238 -12.43 12.34 13.21
C ASN A 238 -12.80 12.35 11.71
N GLY A 239 -12.80 11.17 11.10
CA GLY A 239 -13.06 10.93 9.67
C GLY A 239 -14.14 9.87 9.46
N ALA A 240 -14.74 9.90 8.27
CA ALA A 240 -15.71 8.91 7.82
C ALA A 240 -15.02 7.64 7.28
N HIS A 241 -15.82 6.60 6.99
CA HIS A 241 -15.33 5.47 6.20
C HIS A 241 -14.84 5.92 4.82
N ALA A 242 -13.74 5.37 4.33
CA ALA A 242 -13.14 5.70 3.04
C ALA A 242 -12.63 7.15 2.89
N PHE A 243 -12.16 7.78 3.95
CA PHE A 243 -11.57 9.12 3.90
C PHE A 243 -10.28 9.22 3.06
N LEU A 244 -9.63 8.08 2.76
CA LEU A 244 -8.48 8.01 1.86
C LEU A 244 -8.85 8.01 0.37
N ARG A 245 -10.11 7.69 0.04
CA ARG A 245 -10.54 7.52 -1.34
C ARG A 245 -10.73 8.87 -2.01
N ASP A 246 -9.81 9.25 -2.87
CA ASP A 246 -9.77 10.53 -3.60
C ASP A 246 -10.83 10.65 -4.74
N GLU A 247 -11.88 9.84 -4.64
CA GLU A 247 -13.10 9.90 -5.43
C GLU A 247 -14.31 9.81 -4.50
N GLY A 248 -15.17 10.82 -4.57
CA GLY A 248 -16.39 10.89 -3.76
C GLY A 248 -16.28 11.83 -2.54
N TYR A 249 -17.42 12.08 -1.92
CA TYR A 249 -17.63 13.13 -0.91
C TYR A 249 -17.03 12.86 0.47
N ARG A 250 -16.50 11.65 0.70
CA ARG A 250 -15.89 11.26 1.99
C ARG A 250 -14.39 11.49 2.04
N TYR A 251 -13.79 11.89 0.92
CA TYR A 251 -12.37 12.16 0.87
C TYR A 251 -11.98 13.32 1.78
N ASP A 252 -10.97 13.07 2.60
CA ASP A 252 -10.36 14.08 3.46
C ASP A 252 -8.86 14.11 3.16
N PRO A 253 -8.38 15.13 2.42
CA PRO A 253 -7.00 15.19 1.94
C PRO A 253 -5.99 15.31 3.09
N GLU A 254 -6.32 16.01 4.17
CA GLU A 254 -5.44 16.17 5.33
C GLU A 254 -5.28 14.83 6.07
N LEU A 255 -6.39 14.14 6.34
CA LEU A 255 -6.35 12.82 6.97
C LEU A 255 -5.66 11.80 6.08
N ALA A 256 -5.86 11.85 4.77
CA ALA A 256 -5.20 10.98 3.82
C ALA A 256 -3.67 11.18 3.86
N MET A 257 -3.20 12.43 3.83
CA MET A 257 -1.78 12.76 3.87
C MET A 257 -1.12 12.31 5.17
N ILE A 258 -1.74 12.56 6.32
CA ILE A 258 -1.25 12.11 7.62
C ILE A 258 -1.17 10.59 7.65
N SER A 259 -2.22 9.92 7.20
CA SER A 259 -2.33 8.45 7.23
C SER A 259 -1.29 7.77 6.33
N TYR A 260 -1.06 8.29 5.12
CA TYR A 260 0.03 7.79 4.26
C TYR A 260 1.40 8.07 4.86
N GLY A 261 1.59 9.22 5.50
CA GLY A 261 2.84 9.54 6.21
C GLY A 261 3.17 8.54 7.31
N LEU A 262 2.17 8.15 8.12
CA LEU A 262 2.31 7.12 9.16
C LEU A 262 2.65 5.74 8.56
N ALA A 263 1.97 5.34 7.49
CA ALA A 263 2.23 4.08 6.79
C ALA A 263 3.67 4.03 6.22
N LEU A 264 4.10 5.09 5.55
CA LEU A 264 5.45 5.21 5.00
C LEU A 264 6.52 5.17 6.10
N ALA A 265 6.28 5.84 7.24
CA ALA A 265 7.19 5.82 8.39
C ALA A 265 7.33 4.40 8.97
N LEU A 266 6.21 3.66 9.11
CA LEU A 266 6.25 2.27 9.54
C LEU A 266 7.05 1.40 8.57
N PHE A 267 6.74 1.48 7.27
CA PHE A 267 7.40 0.65 6.27
C PHE A 267 8.90 0.93 6.16
N ARG A 268 9.33 2.21 6.15
CA ARG A 268 10.76 2.55 6.15
C ARG A 268 11.48 2.00 7.36
N ARG A 269 10.89 2.12 8.55
CA ARG A 269 11.48 1.62 9.79
C ARG A 269 11.60 0.09 9.83
N LYS A 270 10.62 -0.64 9.28
CA LYS A 270 10.56 -2.10 9.36
C LYS A 270 11.14 -2.81 8.15
N LEU A 271 10.98 -2.24 6.97
CA LEU A 271 11.43 -2.84 5.72
C LEU A 271 12.74 -2.25 5.20
N GLY A 272 13.12 -1.06 5.70
CA GLY A 272 14.28 -0.30 5.24
C GLY A 272 14.03 0.40 3.91
N GLU A 273 15.10 0.95 3.37
CA GLU A 273 15.13 1.56 2.03
C GLU A 273 15.59 0.54 0.99
N GLY A 274 15.34 0.84 -0.29
CA GLY A 274 15.81 0.01 -1.40
C GLY A 274 17.32 0.14 -1.61
N ASP A 275 17.90 -0.91 -2.15
CA ASP A 275 19.31 -0.93 -2.58
C ASP A 275 19.37 -0.46 -4.03
N LEU A 276 19.76 0.79 -4.25
CA LEU A 276 19.98 1.33 -5.60
C LEU A 276 21.20 0.64 -6.22
N MET A 277 21.03 0.09 -7.42
CA MET A 277 22.17 -0.40 -8.21
C MET A 277 22.91 0.82 -8.79
N PRO A 278 24.25 0.87 -8.71
CA PRO A 278 25.01 1.92 -9.36
C PRO A 278 24.70 1.88 -10.87
N GLU A 279 24.43 3.04 -11.46
CA GLU A 279 24.37 3.15 -12.92
C GLU A 279 25.67 2.54 -13.49
N LYS A 280 25.55 1.55 -14.36
CA LYS A 280 26.69 1.11 -15.16
C LYS A 280 27.14 2.33 -15.94
N SER A 281 28.30 2.89 -15.57
CA SER A 281 28.90 4.03 -16.28
C SER A 281 28.95 3.68 -17.77
N ALA A 282 28.21 4.42 -18.58
CA ALA A 282 28.32 4.38 -20.03
C ALA A 282 29.63 5.06 -20.45
N THR A 283 30.78 4.48 -20.05
CA THR A 283 32.10 4.92 -20.43
C THR A 283 32.92 3.70 -20.81
N ALA A 284 32.83 3.29 -22.07
CA ALA A 284 33.93 2.67 -22.84
C ALA A 284 33.46 2.32 -24.26
N ALA A 285 33.16 3.28 -25.10
CA ALA A 285 33.15 3.07 -26.55
C ALA A 285 33.26 4.37 -27.34
N GLU A 286 34.26 5.21 -27.02
CA GLU A 286 34.77 6.23 -27.97
C GLU A 286 36.22 6.48 -27.69
N SER A 287 37.08 5.55 -28.11
CA SER A 287 38.48 5.86 -28.46
C SER A 287 39.06 4.68 -29.22
N ARG A 288 38.78 4.61 -30.50
CA ARG A 288 39.64 4.03 -31.54
C ARG A 288 38.98 4.26 -32.91
N HIS A 289 39.30 5.36 -33.53
CA HIS A 289 39.77 5.45 -34.91
C HIS A 289 40.27 6.85 -35.22
#